data_dfbd0890bf9a7c5f0bb04273faffa374
#
_entry.id   dfbd0890bf9a7c5f0bb04273faffa374
#
_cell.length_a   1.000
_cell.length_b   1.000
_cell.length_c   1.000
_cell.angle_alpha   90.00
_cell.angle_beta   90.00
_cell.angle_gamma   90.00
#
_symmetry.space_group_name_H-M   'P 1'
#
loop_
_entity.id
_entity.type
_entity.pdbx_description
1 polymer ?
#
loop_
_entity_poly.entity_id
_entity_poly.type
_entity_poly.pdbx_seq_one_letter_code
_entity_poly.pdbx_strand_id
1 'polypeptide(L)'
;MAKIVDLKTYRARIFRDRVFGPWKRRFNEAYDVTSQLADLSDKTLLFLARPGDAGALAFYEIIMGTLDLGTAADFYALDKQDQLKVVDTHLFLVDQTRFDLMRRLGWVMRFPCQVYTLVKLIQDAERLKTESRGKPPELSPSHAAYATFRDLTALDKESFIRRLLSEALESFKNRLG
;
A
#
# COMPACT_ATOMS: atom_id res chain seq x y z
N MET A 1 28.22 33.62 -9.86
CA MET A 1 27.90 32.48 -10.72
C MET A 1 26.44 32.03 -10.47
N ALA A 2 25.61 32.09 -11.47
CA ALA A 2 24.26 31.57 -11.37
C ALA A 2 24.36 30.01 -11.29
N LYS A 3 23.88 29.41 -10.19
CA LYS A 3 23.73 27.97 -10.11
C LYS A 3 22.70 27.55 -11.14
N ILE A 4 23.12 26.82 -12.17
CA ILE A 4 22.19 26.16 -13.09
C ILE A 4 21.46 25.10 -12.26
N VAL A 5 20.22 25.41 -11.88
CA VAL A 5 19.36 24.42 -11.22
C VAL A 5 18.86 23.50 -12.32
N ASP A 6 19.25 22.23 -12.26
CA ASP A 6 18.68 21.21 -13.14
C ASP A 6 17.17 21.13 -12.85
N LEU A 7 16.39 21.60 -13.80
CA LEU A 7 14.93 21.69 -13.69
C LEU A 7 14.28 20.30 -13.43
N LYS A 8 14.89 19.25 -13.97
CA LYS A 8 14.45 17.87 -13.78
C LYS A 8 14.64 17.43 -12.32
N THR A 9 15.80 17.69 -11.75
CA THR A 9 16.10 17.39 -10.34
C THR A 9 15.24 18.21 -9.40
N TYR A 10 14.98 19.48 -9.73
CA TYR A 10 14.11 20.34 -8.95
C TYR A 10 12.67 19.82 -8.91
N ARG A 11 12.11 19.47 -10.08
CA ARG A 11 10.75 18.89 -10.18
C ARG A 11 10.63 17.56 -9.43
N ALA A 12 11.63 16.69 -9.54
CA ALA A 12 11.66 15.42 -8.82
C ALA A 12 11.65 15.62 -7.30
N ARG A 13 12.39 16.62 -6.81
CA ARG A 13 12.40 16.97 -5.38
C ARG A 13 11.04 17.49 -4.91
N ILE A 14 10.41 18.39 -5.66
CA ILE A 14 9.07 18.90 -5.33
C ILE A 14 8.06 17.77 -5.28
N PHE A 15 8.07 16.89 -6.26
CA PHE A 15 7.19 15.70 -6.29
C PHE A 15 7.40 14.82 -5.06
N ARG A 16 8.65 14.46 -4.76
CA ARG A 16 8.99 13.65 -3.58
C ARG A 16 8.50 14.29 -2.29
N ASP A 17 8.76 15.59 -2.12
CA ASP A 17 8.42 16.32 -0.89
C ASP A 17 6.89 16.44 -0.74
N ARG A 18 6.16 16.60 -1.84
CA ARG A 18 4.70 16.60 -1.85
C ARG A 18 4.11 15.26 -1.47
N VAL A 19 4.64 14.17 -2.02
CA VAL A 19 4.12 12.82 -1.81
C VAL A 19 4.52 12.27 -0.44
N PHE A 20 5.80 12.31 -0.12
CA PHE A 20 6.37 11.64 1.06
C PHE A 20 6.69 12.57 2.23
N GLY A 21 6.57 13.88 2.06
CA GLY A 21 6.75 14.85 3.15
C GLY A 21 5.82 14.59 4.35
N PRO A 22 4.52 14.37 4.12
CA PRO A 22 3.60 14.00 5.20
C PRO A 22 4.00 12.73 5.94
N TRP A 23 4.42 11.70 5.21
CA TRP A 23 4.88 10.44 5.81
C TRP A 23 6.18 10.59 6.59
N LYS A 24 7.12 11.41 6.11
CA LYS A 24 8.34 11.73 6.87
C LYS A 24 8.01 12.37 8.21
N ARG A 25 7.05 13.27 8.25
CA ARG A 25 6.60 13.88 9.50
C ARG A 25 5.88 12.89 10.41
N ARG A 26 5.06 11.99 9.85
CA ARG A 26 4.26 11.02 10.60
C ARG A 26 5.10 9.88 11.15
N PHE A 27 5.96 9.29 10.33
CA PHE A 27 6.70 8.07 10.66
C PHE A 27 8.16 8.32 11.02
N ASN A 28 8.67 9.52 10.79
CA ASN A 28 10.09 9.85 10.92
C ASN A 28 11.00 8.93 10.07
N GLU A 29 10.51 8.56 8.90
CA GLU A 29 11.19 7.69 7.93
C GLU A 29 11.15 8.36 6.55
N ALA A 30 12.26 8.26 5.80
CA ALA A 30 12.38 8.85 4.49
C ALA A 30 12.05 7.81 3.40
N TYR A 31 11.03 8.10 2.62
CA TYR A 31 10.65 7.33 1.44
C TYR A 31 10.77 8.21 0.18
N ASP A 32 10.89 7.59 -0.98
CA ASP A 32 10.98 8.27 -2.26
C ASP A 32 10.22 7.53 -3.37
N VAL A 33 10.36 8.01 -4.59
CA VAL A 33 9.65 7.48 -5.77
C VAL A 33 10.03 6.03 -6.11
N THR A 34 11.14 5.52 -5.58
CA THR A 34 11.58 4.14 -5.77
C THR A 34 11.13 3.20 -4.66
N SER A 35 10.57 3.74 -3.58
CA SER A 35 10.16 2.96 -2.42
C SER A 35 9.01 2.01 -2.76
N GLN A 36 9.16 0.76 -2.32
CA GLN A 36 8.17 -0.30 -2.44
C GLN A 36 7.56 -0.60 -1.06
N LEU A 37 6.49 -1.41 -1.02
CA LEU A 37 5.94 -1.90 0.25
C LEU A 37 7.00 -2.62 1.08
N ALA A 38 7.88 -3.38 0.44
CA ALA A 38 8.97 -4.10 1.09
C ALA A 38 9.97 -3.18 1.82
N ASP A 39 10.07 -1.90 1.43
CA ASP A 39 10.95 -0.92 2.03
C ASP A 39 10.37 -0.26 3.29
N LEU A 40 9.07 -0.42 3.53
CA LEU A 40 8.43 0.10 4.74
C LEU A 40 8.95 -0.63 5.97
N SER A 41 9.20 0.11 7.06
CA SER A 41 9.50 -0.53 8.35
C SER A 41 8.31 -1.39 8.81
N ASP A 42 8.59 -2.40 9.62
CA ASP A 42 7.53 -3.25 10.18
C ASP A 42 6.51 -2.44 10.97
N LYS A 43 6.96 -1.41 11.68
CA LYS A 43 6.11 -0.50 12.45
C LYS A 43 5.18 0.30 11.55
N THR A 44 5.69 0.88 10.48
CA THR A 44 4.90 1.65 9.50
C THR A 44 3.93 0.73 8.77
N LEU A 45 4.38 -0.43 8.34
CA LEU A 45 3.54 -1.42 7.67
C LEU A 45 2.36 -1.85 8.55
N LEU A 46 2.62 -2.16 9.83
CA LEU A 46 1.56 -2.52 10.77
C LEU A 46 0.57 -1.38 11.00
N PHE A 47 1.06 -0.14 11.10
CA PHE A 47 0.20 1.03 11.24
C PHE A 47 -0.76 1.17 10.06
N LEU A 48 -0.25 1.01 8.83
CA LEU A 48 -1.03 1.12 7.60
C LEU A 48 -1.99 -0.06 7.38
N ALA A 49 -1.60 -1.25 7.81
CA ALA A 49 -2.40 -2.47 7.62
C ALA A 49 -3.59 -2.56 8.58
N ARG A 50 -3.53 -1.89 9.72
CA ARG A 50 -4.61 -1.88 10.71
C ARG A 50 -5.84 -1.14 10.17
N PRO A 51 -7.05 -1.62 10.50
CA PRO A 51 -8.26 -0.84 10.25
C PRO A 51 -8.27 0.43 11.11
N GLY A 52 -8.87 1.50 10.60
CA GLY A 52 -9.08 2.73 11.33
C GLY A 52 -8.71 3.99 10.54
N ASP A 53 -9.15 5.13 11.06
CA ASP A 53 -9.05 6.42 10.38
C ASP A 53 -7.61 6.94 10.25
N ALA A 54 -6.74 6.63 11.20
CA ALA A 54 -5.35 7.08 11.17
C ALA A 54 -4.57 6.47 10.00
N GLY A 55 -4.76 5.17 9.73
CA GLY A 55 -4.17 4.51 8.57
C GLY A 55 -4.75 5.03 7.26
N ALA A 56 -6.07 5.22 7.20
CA ALA A 56 -6.76 5.80 6.04
C ALA A 56 -6.22 7.19 5.73
N LEU A 57 -6.07 8.05 6.73
CA LEU A 57 -5.51 9.40 6.56
C LEU A 57 -4.09 9.36 5.98
N ALA A 58 -3.24 8.47 6.49
CA ALA A 58 -1.88 8.31 5.97
C ALA A 58 -1.87 7.88 4.49
N PHE A 59 -2.76 6.98 4.10
CA PHE A 59 -2.92 6.62 2.67
C PHE A 59 -3.42 7.79 1.83
N TYR A 60 -4.39 8.56 2.32
CA TYR A 60 -4.88 9.73 1.58
C TYR A 60 -3.77 10.76 1.35
N GLU A 61 -2.87 10.94 2.31
CA GLU A 61 -1.71 11.83 2.16
C GLU A 61 -0.88 11.49 0.92
N ILE A 62 -0.49 10.23 0.75
CA ILE A 62 0.34 9.83 -0.41
C ILE A 62 -0.47 9.70 -1.71
N ILE A 63 -1.72 9.27 -1.64
CA ILE A 63 -2.58 9.15 -2.83
C ILE A 63 -2.83 10.53 -3.42
N MET A 64 -3.31 11.47 -2.62
CA MET A 64 -3.62 12.82 -3.10
C MET A 64 -2.37 13.57 -3.54
N GLY A 65 -1.25 13.41 -2.85
CA GLY A 65 0.03 13.96 -3.25
C GLY A 65 0.52 13.40 -4.60
N THR A 66 0.39 12.09 -4.81
CA THR A 66 0.80 11.42 -6.05
C THR A 66 -0.08 11.82 -7.24
N LEU A 67 -1.39 11.91 -7.04
CA LEU A 67 -2.37 12.26 -8.08
C LEU A 67 -2.52 13.78 -8.28
N ASP A 68 -1.77 14.59 -7.54
CA ASP A 68 -1.84 16.06 -7.58
C ASP A 68 -3.24 16.61 -7.30
N LEU A 69 -3.89 16.08 -6.29
CA LEU A 69 -5.25 16.45 -5.88
C LEU A 69 -5.27 17.34 -4.62
N GLY A 70 -4.15 17.89 -4.23
CA GLY A 70 -3.98 18.68 -3.00
C GLY A 70 -3.50 17.84 -1.83
N THR A 71 -3.87 18.23 -0.62
CA THR A 71 -3.53 17.51 0.62
C THR A 71 -4.69 16.65 1.09
N ALA A 72 -4.46 15.76 2.06
CA ALA A 72 -5.53 14.93 2.64
C ALA A 72 -6.70 15.77 3.21
N ALA A 73 -6.41 16.97 3.71
CA ALA A 73 -7.43 17.90 4.21
C ALA A 73 -8.39 18.38 3.11
N ASP A 74 -7.98 18.36 1.85
CA ASP A 74 -8.77 18.82 0.70
C ASP A 74 -9.72 17.74 0.16
N PHE A 75 -9.72 16.54 0.73
CA PHE A 75 -10.50 15.40 0.21
C PHE A 75 -11.99 15.74 0.00
N TYR A 76 -12.62 16.38 0.97
CA TYR A 76 -14.04 16.72 0.87
C TYR A 76 -14.34 17.88 -0.10
N ALA A 77 -13.32 18.64 -0.51
CA ALA A 77 -13.43 19.68 -1.52
C ALA A 77 -13.29 19.15 -2.97
N LEU A 78 -12.87 17.88 -3.13
CA LEU A 78 -12.78 17.23 -4.43
C LEU A 78 -14.18 16.99 -5.03
N ASP A 79 -14.27 16.95 -6.35
CA ASP A 79 -15.46 16.45 -7.00
C ASP A 79 -15.68 14.95 -6.69
N LYS A 80 -16.89 14.47 -6.96
CA LYS A 80 -17.28 13.11 -6.58
C LYS A 80 -16.48 12.04 -7.30
N GLN A 81 -16.06 12.29 -8.53
CA GLN A 81 -15.25 11.35 -9.33
C GLN A 81 -13.86 11.19 -8.72
N ASP A 82 -13.20 12.29 -8.35
CA ASP A 82 -11.89 12.26 -7.71
C ASP A 82 -11.96 11.65 -6.30
N GLN A 83 -13.02 11.95 -5.52
CA GLN A 83 -13.23 11.30 -4.23
C GLN A 83 -13.33 9.77 -4.37
N LEU A 84 -14.11 9.27 -5.33
CA LEU A 84 -14.22 7.84 -5.60
C LEU A 84 -12.89 7.22 -6.01
N LYS A 85 -12.13 7.91 -6.86
CA LYS A 85 -10.79 7.48 -7.27
C LYS A 85 -9.84 7.34 -6.08
N VAL A 86 -9.85 8.30 -5.16
CA VAL A 86 -9.03 8.25 -3.94
C VAL A 86 -9.45 7.08 -3.05
N VAL A 87 -10.75 6.89 -2.83
CA VAL A 87 -11.27 5.77 -2.02
C VAL A 87 -10.91 4.42 -2.62
N ASP A 88 -11.12 4.24 -3.92
CA ASP A 88 -10.82 2.98 -4.61
C ASP A 88 -9.31 2.67 -4.59
N THR A 89 -8.48 3.69 -4.77
CA THR A 89 -7.02 3.55 -4.67
C THR A 89 -6.60 3.20 -3.25
N HIS A 90 -7.21 3.82 -2.23
CA HIS A 90 -6.97 3.51 -0.82
C HIS A 90 -7.29 2.04 -0.52
N LEU A 91 -8.45 1.54 -0.90
CA LEU A 91 -8.84 0.16 -0.68
C LEU A 91 -7.86 -0.82 -1.35
N PHE A 92 -7.42 -0.51 -2.55
CA PHE A 92 -6.41 -1.30 -3.24
C PHE A 92 -5.06 -1.32 -2.49
N LEU A 93 -4.57 -0.16 -2.04
CA LEU A 93 -3.31 -0.07 -1.28
C LEU A 93 -3.38 -0.77 0.07
N VAL A 94 -4.51 -0.70 0.76
CA VAL A 94 -4.72 -1.41 2.02
C VAL A 94 -4.56 -2.92 1.82
N ASP A 95 -5.16 -3.47 0.78
CA ASP A 95 -5.03 -4.90 0.46
C ASP A 95 -3.57 -5.27 0.16
N GLN A 96 -2.88 -4.48 -0.67
CA GLN A 96 -1.48 -4.74 -0.99
C GLN A 96 -0.59 -4.68 0.27
N THR A 97 -0.83 -3.72 1.14
CA THR A 97 -0.11 -3.56 2.41
C THR A 97 -0.32 -4.78 3.32
N ARG A 98 -1.53 -5.28 3.40
CA ARG A 98 -1.90 -6.47 4.18
C ARG A 98 -1.28 -7.75 3.62
N PHE A 99 -1.21 -7.89 2.30
CA PHE A 99 -0.52 -8.99 1.66
C PHE A 99 0.98 -8.96 1.95
N ASP A 100 1.61 -7.79 1.95
CA ASP A 100 3.02 -7.68 2.32
C ASP A 100 3.28 -8.00 3.79
N LEU A 101 2.38 -7.61 4.69
CA LEU A 101 2.44 -8.01 6.10
C LEU A 101 2.41 -9.55 6.25
N MET A 102 1.48 -10.20 5.56
CA MET A 102 1.40 -11.67 5.56
C MET A 102 2.62 -12.32 4.93
N ARG A 103 3.21 -11.70 3.90
CA ARG A 103 4.46 -12.16 3.30
C ARG A 103 5.62 -12.11 4.31
N ARG A 104 5.73 -11.05 5.09
CA ARG A 104 6.74 -10.92 6.16
C ARG A 104 6.56 -11.95 7.28
N LEU A 105 5.35 -12.39 7.53
CA LEU A 105 5.07 -13.52 8.43
C LEU A 105 5.45 -14.89 7.84
N GLY A 106 5.74 -14.95 6.54
CA GLY A 106 5.94 -16.19 5.82
C GLY A 106 4.64 -16.93 5.48
N TRP A 107 3.48 -16.28 5.65
CA TRP A 107 2.18 -16.90 5.34
C TRP A 107 1.84 -16.81 3.85
N VAL A 108 2.18 -15.71 3.21
CA VAL A 108 2.04 -15.52 1.77
C VAL A 108 3.41 -15.53 1.13
N MET A 109 3.60 -16.30 0.07
CA MET A 109 4.88 -16.39 -0.63
C MET A 109 5.08 -15.20 -1.58
N ARG A 110 4.02 -14.86 -2.33
CA ARG A 110 4.01 -13.75 -3.28
C ARG A 110 2.59 -13.29 -3.58
N PHE A 111 2.48 -12.08 -4.09
CA PHE A 111 1.23 -11.50 -4.60
C PHE A 111 1.50 -10.63 -5.83
N PRO A 112 0.51 -10.40 -6.71
CA PRO A 112 0.76 -9.86 -8.06
C PRO A 112 1.48 -8.52 -8.12
N CYS A 113 1.19 -7.61 -7.19
CA CYS A 113 1.67 -6.23 -7.25
C CYS A 113 2.88 -5.94 -6.35
N GLN A 114 3.51 -6.94 -5.73
CA GLN A 114 4.56 -6.72 -4.73
C GLN A 114 5.82 -6.02 -5.27
N VAL A 115 6.08 -6.10 -6.57
CA VAL A 115 7.29 -5.53 -7.21
C VAL A 115 7.14 -4.06 -7.61
N TYR A 116 5.96 -3.50 -7.53
CA TYR A 116 5.71 -2.11 -7.93
C TYR A 116 6.07 -1.14 -6.80
N THR A 117 6.54 0.06 -7.18
CA THR A 117 6.74 1.15 -6.23
C THR A 117 5.40 1.66 -5.69
N LEU A 118 5.42 2.32 -4.54
CA LEU A 118 4.22 2.93 -3.95
C LEU A 118 3.58 3.94 -4.93
N VAL A 119 4.41 4.76 -5.57
CA VAL A 119 3.94 5.73 -6.57
C VAL A 119 3.27 5.01 -7.75
N LYS A 120 3.86 3.94 -8.23
CA LYS A 120 3.31 3.16 -9.35
C LYS A 120 2.00 2.47 -8.99
N LEU A 121 1.90 1.93 -7.79
CA LEU A 121 0.65 1.35 -7.26
C LEU A 121 -0.50 2.37 -7.27
N ILE A 122 -0.19 3.62 -6.93
CA ILE A 122 -1.18 4.71 -6.92
C ILE A 122 -1.54 5.15 -8.35
N GLN A 123 -0.54 5.43 -9.18
CA GLN A 123 -0.76 5.94 -10.53
C GLN A 123 -1.50 4.96 -11.43
N ASP A 124 -1.23 3.68 -11.27
CA ASP A 124 -1.78 2.60 -12.11
C ASP A 124 -2.78 1.70 -11.36
N ALA A 125 -3.31 2.15 -10.24
CA ALA A 125 -4.17 1.33 -9.36
C ALA A 125 -5.32 0.63 -10.12
N GLU A 126 -6.01 1.34 -11.00
CA GLU A 126 -7.13 0.77 -11.75
C GLU A 126 -6.68 -0.33 -12.70
N ARG A 127 -5.59 -0.11 -13.45
CA ARG A 127 -5.00 -1.10 -14.34
C ARG A 127 -4.49 -2.31 -13.57
N LEU A 128 -3.77 -2.08 -12.47
CA LEU A 128 -3.20 -3.15 -11.64
C LEU A 128 -4.28 -3.99 -10.96
N LYS A 129 -5.37 -3.38 -10.50
CA LYS A 129 -6.54 -4.12 -9.99
C LYS A 129 -7.13 -5.04 -11.05
N THR A 130 -7.28 -4.56 -12.27
CA THR A 130 -7.81 -5.34 -13.39
C THR A 130 -6.87 -6.49 -13.76
N GLU A 131 -5.57 -6.24 -13.88
CA GLU A 131 -4.56 -7.25 -14.21
C GLU A 131 -4.39 -8.32 -13.12
N SER A 132 -4.59 -7.97 -11.86
CA SER A 132 -4.47 -8.91 -10.74
C SER A 132 -5.76 -9.69 -10.46
N ARG A 133 -6.86 -9.36 -11.12
CA ARG A 133 -8.12 -10.08 -10.98
C ARG A 133 -7.95 -11.55 -11.37
N GLY A 134 -8.38 -12.44 -10.49
CA GLY A 134 -8.22 -13.89 -10.69
C GLY A 134 -6.80 -14.42 -10.41
N LYS A 135 -5.89 -13.58 -9.91
CA LYS A 135 -4.53 -13.95 -9.49
C LYS A 135 -4.39 -13.72 -7.98
N PRO A 136 -4.87 -14.63 -7.13
CA PRO A 136 -4.81 -14.45 -5.68
C PRO A 136 -3.36 -14.51 -5.18
N PRO A 137 -3.09 -13.95 -4.00
CA PRO A 137 -1.85 -14.22 -3.29
C PRO A 137 -1.67 -15.71 -3.04
N GLU A 138 -0.43 -16.18 -3.06
CA GLU A 138 -0.10 -17.58 -2.81
C GLU A 138 0.15 -17.82 -1.32
N LEU A 139 -0.72 -18.59 -0.67
CA LEU A 139 -0.49 -19.06 0.70
C LEU A 139 0.68 -20.04 0.72
N SER A 140 1.53 -19.93 1.75
CA SER A 140 2.67 -20.84 1.92
C SER A 140 2.19 -22.28 2.17
N PRO A 141 2.81 -23.28 1.53
CA PRO A 141 2.53 -24.69 1.81
C PRO A 141 2.76 -25.10 3.28
N SER A 142 3.58 -24.34 4.01
CA SER A 142 3.84 -24.56 5.44
C SER A 142 2.77 -24.01 6.36
N HIS A 143 1.83 -23.20 5.84
CA HIS A 143 0.75 -22.64 6.63
C HIS A 143 -0.29 -23.71 7.01
N ALA A 144 -0.77 -23.68 8.24
CA ALA A 144 -1.72 -24.68 8.76
C ALA A 144 -3.00 -24.82 7.91
N ALA A 145 -3.45 -23.69 7.29
CA ALA A 145 -4.65 -23.67 6.46
C ALA A 145 -4.39 -23.99 4.98
N TYR A 146 -3.18 -24.38 4.59
CA TYR A 146 -2.83 -24.58 3.18
C TYR A 146 -3.65 -25.65 2.49
N ALA A 147 -3.93 -26.76 3.16
CA ALA A 147 -4.72 -27.87 2.60
C ALA A 147 -6.12 -27.39 2.16
N THR A 148 -6.78 -26.58 2.96
CA THR A 148 -8.07 -25.96 2.62
C THR A 148 -7.92 -24.96 1.49
N PHE A 149 -6.92 -24.09 1.55
CA PHE A 149 -6.65 -23.07 0.54
C PHE A 149 -6.38 -23.67 -0.84
N ARG A 150 -5.57 -24.70 -0.91
CA ARG A 150 -5.13 -25.33 -2.18
C ARG A 150 -6.28 -25.69 -3.10
N ASP A 151 -7.37 -26.17 -2.56
CA ASP A 151 -8.49 -26.74 -3.31
C ASP A 151 -9.57 -25.69 -3.67
N LEU A 152 -9.36 -24.43 -3.29
CA LEU A 152 -10.30 -23.33 -3.59
C LEU A 152 -10.14 -22.79 -5.01
N THR A 153 -11.20 -22.15 -5.53
CA THR A 153 -11.14 -21.35 -6.76
C THR A 153 -10.28 -20.10 -6.54
N ALA A 154 -9.83 -19.43 -7.62
CA ALA A 154 -9.04 -18.21 -7.52
C ALA A 154 -9.75 -17.11 -6.71
N LEU A 155 -11.05 -16.92 -6.94
CA LEU A 155 -11.86 -15.93 -6.21
C LEU A 155 -11.98 -16.27 -4.73
N ASP A 156 -12.23 -17.53 -4.41
CA ASP A 156 -12.35 -18.00 -3.03
C ASP A 156 -11.00 -17.97 -2.30
N LYS A 157 -9.90 -18.20 -3.01
CA LYS A 157 -8.53 -18.05 -2.47
C LYS A 157 -8.26 -16.64 -1.99
N GLU A 158 -8.61 -15.62 -2.77
CA GLU A 158 -8.43 -14.23 -2.36
C GLU A 158 -9.25 -13.91 -1.12
N SER A 159 -10.52 -14.30 -1.09
CA SER A 159 -11.40 -14.14 0.08
C SER A 159 -10.87 -14.89 1.29
N PHE A 160 -10.30 -16.06 1.09
CA PHE A 160 -9.69 -16.87 2.16
C PHE A 160 -8.49 -16.16 2.80
N ILE A 161 -7.59 -15.61 1.98
CA ILE A 161 -6.44 -14.82 2.47
C ILE A 161 -6.93 -13.62 3.30
N ARG A 162 -7.94 -12.91 2.85
CA ARG A 162 -8.50 -11.76 3.59
C ARG A 162 -9.07 -12.15 4.94
N ARG A 163 -9.66 -13.33 5.07
CA ARG A 163 -10.16 -13.84 6.36
C ARG A 163 -9.06 -14.15 7.38
N LEU A 164 -7.83 -14.39 6.93
CA LEU A 164 -6.68 -14.59 7.81
C LEU A 164 -6.14 -13.28 8.40
N LEU A 165 -6.64 -12.13 7.96
CA LEU A 165 -6.06 -10.82 8.31
C LEU A 165 -6.02 -10.56 9.81
N SER A 166 -7.11 -10.80 10.53
CA SER A 166 -7.16 -10.52 11.98
C SER A 166 -6.08 -11.28 12.74
N GLU A 167 -5.92 -12.56 12.42
CA GLU A 167 -4.89 -13.41 13.00
C GLU A 167 -3.47 -12.96 12.58
N ALA A 168 -3.31 -12.56 11.32
CA ALA A 168 -2.05 -12.04 10.82
C ALA A 168 -1.63 -10.74 11.54
N LEU A 169 -2.55 -9.82 11.76
CA LEU A 169 -2.30 -8.57 12.48
C LEU A 169 -1.86 -8.84 13.93
N GLU A 170 -2.53 -9.74 14.63
CA GLU A 170 -2.14 -10.11 16.00
C GLU A 170 -0.77 -10.81 16.02
N SER A 171 -0.52 -11.74 15.12
CA SER A 171 0.77 -12.43 15.00
C SER A 171 1.90 -11.46 14.70
N PHE A 172 1.68 -10.51 13.82
CA PHE A 172 2.69 -9.50 13.47
C PHE A 172 2.95 -8.53 14.62
N LYS A 173 1.91 -8.07 15.30
CA LYS A 173 2.00 -7.23 16.50
C LYS A 173 2.82 -7.92 17.59
N ASN A 174 2.55 -9.19 17.85
CA ASN A 174 3.28 -9.98 18.87
C ASN A 174 4.76 -10.15 18.51
N ARG A 175 5.08 -10.23 17.22
CA ARG A 175 6.47 -10.27 16.74
C ARG A 175 7.23 -8.97 16.99
N LEU A 176 6.56 -7.84 16.97
CA LEU A 176 7.17 -6.51 17.21
C LEU A 176 7.28 -6.16 18.70
N GLY A 177 6.41 -6.71 19.52
CA GLY A 177 6.31 -6.43 20.94
C GLY A 177 7.23 -7.15 21.79
#